data_96b7af790884658a5f0848df618a0a27
#
_entry.id   96b7af790884658a5f0848df618a0a27
#
_cell.length_a   1.000
_cell.length_b   1.000
_cell.length_c   1.000
_cell.angle_alpha   90.00
_cell.angle_beta   90.00
_cell.angle_gamma   90.00
#
_symmetry.space_group_name_H-M   'P 1'
#
loop_
_entity.id
_entity.type
_entity.pdbx_description
1 polymer ?
#
loop_
_entity_poly.entity_id
_entity_poly.type
_entity_poly.pdbx_seq_one_letter_code
_entity_poly.pdbx_strand_id
1 'polypeptide(L)'
;MGKRTKKTSNLSSLDKPLRYILNEISNDKQISPNLNNIFKAFEYCSFSSTKVVIFGQDPYFQKNVANGLAFSVEPNESLPASLKNIFKEIQSDIGTLSNNDGYLKPWADQGVLLLNSSLTVAVGKPSSHSNIGWQNFIFEVVRAVNKKKNIVFVLWGNDAKKYIKYIDQDKNLILSSSHPSPLSSYRGFLGC
;
A
#
# COMPACT_ATOMS: atom_id res chain seq x y z
N MET A 1 3.64 -11.25 -45.88
CA MET A 1 3.38 -10.02 -45.10
C MET A 1 2.43 -10.37 -43.96
N GLY A 2 2.97 -10.73 -42.79
CA GLY A 2 2.18 -11.11 -41.63
C GLY A 2 1.92 -9.88 -40.75
N LYS A 3 0.66 -9.51 -40.57
CA LYS A 3 0.25 -8.44 -39.64
C LYS A 3 0.47 -8.93 -38.22
N ARG A 4 1.47 -8.38 -37.53
CA ARG A 4 1.59 -8.47 -36.05
C ARG A 4 0.45 -7.66 -35.43
N THR A 5 -0.60 -8.33 -35.05
CA THR A 5 -1.59 -7.76 -34.13
C THR A 5 -0.94 -7.58 -32.74
N LYS A 6 -0.61 -6.35 -32.39
CA LYS A 6 -0.22 -5.98 -31.03
C LYS A 6 -1.37 -6.34 -30.11
N LYS A 7 -1.14 -7.31 -29.19
CA LYS A 7 -2.01 -7.54 -28.03
C LYS A 7 -1.99 -6.30 -27.14
N THR A 8 -2.88 -5.36 -27.39
CA THR A 8 -3.30 -4.33 -26.41
C THR A 8 -4.26 -4.99 -25.43
N SER A 9 -3.73 -5.89 -24.60
CA SER A 9 -4.54 -6.63 -23.66
C SER A 9 -4.22 -6.17 -22.25
N ASN A 10 -5.23 -5.83 -21.50
CA ASN A 10 -5.43 -5.72 -20.05
C ASN A 10 -5.52 -4.34 -19.41
N LEU A 11 -5.26 -3.21 -20.07
CA LEU A 11 -5.60 -1.90 -19.50
C LEU A 11 -7.12 -1.65 -19.55
N SER A 12 -7.83 -2.15 -20.57
CA SER A 12 -9.28 -1.99 -20.72
C SER A 12 -10.11 -2.66 -19.60
N SER A 13 -9.58 -3.68 -18.94
CA SER A 13 -10.27 -4.34 -17.83
C SER A 13 -10.28 -3.52 -16.55
N LEU A 14 -9.32 -2.60 -16.37
CA LEU A 14 -9.23 -1.71 -15.20
C LEU A 14 -9.92 -0.36 -15.44
N ASP A 15 -10.15 0.04 -16.69
CA ASP A 15 -10.74 1.34 -17.01
C ASP A 15 -12.14 1.54 -16.40
N LYS A 16 -13.02 0.54 -16.54
CA LYS A 16 -14.38 0.62 -15.98
C LYS A 16 -14.39 0.65 -14.45
N PRO A 17 -13.70 -0.27 -13.74
CA PRO A 17 -13.59 -0.21 -12.29
C PRO A 17 -12.99 1.10 -11.80
N LEU A 18 -11.93 1.60 -12.45
CA LEU A 18 -11.29 2.84 -12.05
C LEU A 18 -12.20 4.07 -12.25
N ARG A 19 -12.93 4.14 -13.38
CA ARG A 19 -13.92 5.20 -13.61
C ARG A 19 -15.03 5.19 -12.57
N TYR A 20 -15.51 4.00 -12.18
CA TYR A 20 -16.51 3.87 -11.12
C TYR A 20 -15.95 4.41 -9.80
N ILE A 21 -14.74 3.99 -9.40
CA ILE A 21 -14.09 4.48 -8.19
C ILE A 21 -13.93 6.00 -8.22
N LEU A 22 -13.44 6.57 -9.34
CA LEU A 22 -13.26 8.02 -9.48
C LEU A 22 -14.58 8.78 -9.39
N ASN A 23 -15.67 8.20 -9.89
CA ASN A 23 -16.99 8.78 -9.75
C ASN A 23 -17.49 8.76 -8.30
N GLU A 24 -17.29 7.64 -7.59
CA GLU A 24 -17.66 7.51 -6.18
C GLU A 24 -16.92 8.54 -5.31
N ILE A 25 -15.59 8.65 -5.47
CA ILE A 25 -14.79 9.62 -4.69
C ILE A 25 -15.10 11.08 -5.03
N SER A 26 -15.63 11.36 -6.23
CA SER A 26 -16.02 12.72 -6.63
C SER A 26 -17.23 13.26 -5.85
N ASN A 27 -18.01 12.37 -5.22
CA ASN A 27 -19.13 12.72 -4.36
C ASN A 27 -18.70 13.24 -2.98
N ASP A 28 -17.45 12.98 -2.58
CA ASP A 28 -16.93 13.45 -1.30
C ASP A 28 -16.36 14.88 -1.41
N LYS A 29 -16.74 15.72 -0.45
CA LYS A 29 -16.26 17.10 -0.40
C LYS A 29 -14.74 17.19 -0.25
N GLN A 30 -14.15 16.24 0.50
CA GLN A 30 -12.72 16.16 0.72
C GLN A 30 -12.31 14.69 0.89
N ILE A 31 -11.26 14.30 0.17
CA ILE A 31 -10.65 12.97 0.26
C ILE A 31 -9.21 13.05 0.77
N SER A 32 -8.73 11.96 1.31
CA SER A 32 -7.34 11.75 1.71
C SER A 32 -6.82 10.49 1.01
N PRO A 33 -5.62 10.53 0.42
CA PRO A 33 -4.77 11.69 0.17
C PRO A 33 -5.39 12.63 -0.87
N ASN A 34 -4.74 13.78 -1.12
CA ASN A 34 -5.11 14.66 -2.24
C ASN A 34 -5.08 13.90 -3.57
N LEU A 35 -5.91 14.31 -4.54
CA LEU A 35 -6.05 13.62 -5.85
C LEU A 35 -4.72 13.31 -6.53
N ASN A 36 -3.77 14.26 -6.50
CA ASN A 36 -2.45 14.11 -7.11
C ASN A 36 -1.56 13.07 -6.40
N ASN A 37 -1.94 12.64 -5.20
CA ASN A 37 -1.16 11.71 -4.38
C ASN A 37 -1.74 10.29 -4.37
N ILE A 38 -2.91 10.04 -4.95
CA ILE A 38 -3.58 8.72 -4.91
C ILE A 38 -2.66 7.59 -5.43
N PHE A 39 -1.87 7.87 -6.47
CA PHE A 39 -1.02 6.87 -7.14
C PHE A 39 0.47 7.04 -6.85
N LYS A 40 0.86 7.84 -5.85
CA LYS A 40 2.27 8.12 -5.50
C LYS A 40 3.09 6.86 -5.20
N ALA A 41 2.47 5.83 -4.61
CA ALA A 41 3.15 4.55 -4.37
C ALA A 41 3.71 3.94 -5.68
N PHE A 42 3.00 4.07 -6.79
CA PHE A 42 3.43 3.56 -8.10
C PHE A 42 4.40 4.50 -8.82
N GLU A 43 4.33 5.80 -8.54
CA GLU A 43 5.28 6.78 -9.09
C GLU A 43 6.67 6.63 -8.46
N TYR A 44 6.73 6.44 -7.12
CA TYR A 44 7.99 6.31 -6.40
C TYR A 44 8.58 4.90 -6.45
N CYS A 45 7.75 3.87 -6.54
CA CYS A 45 8.18 2.49 -6.70
C CYS A 45 7.56 1.88 -7.96
N SER A 46 8.31 1.89 -9.05
CA SER A 46 7.86 1.32 -10.32
C SER A 46 7.72 -0.21 -10.23
N PHE A 47 6.95 -0.80 -11.15
CA PHE A 47 6.85 -2.26 -11.26
C PHE A 47 8.22 -2.94 -11.40
N SER A 48 9.13 -2.38 -12.21
CA SER A 48 10.47 -2.94 -12.43
C SER A 48 11.34 -2.89 -11.17
N SER A 49 11.27 -1.80 -10.41
CA SER A 49 12.07 -1.60 -9.20
C SER A 49 11.52 -2.32 -7.95
N THR A 50 10.26 -2.76 -7.96
CA THR A 50 9.61 -3.41 -6.81
C THR A 50 10.37 -4.67 -6.39
N LYS A 51 10.78 -4.71 -5.12
CA LYS A 51 11.44 -5.82 -4.42
C LYS A 51 10.61 -6.29 -3.22
N VAL A 52 9.96 -5.35 -2.53
CA VAL A 52 9.14 -5.59 -1.34
C VAL A 52 7.79 -4.95 -1.54
N VAL A 53 6.72 -5.60 -1.09
CA VAL A 53 5.37 -5.02 -1.04
C VAL A 53 4.90 -5.04 0.41
N ILE A 54 4.56 -3.89 0.95
CA ILE A 54 3.98 -3.74 2.29
C ILE A 54 2.55 -3.24 2.15
N PHE A 55 1.59 -3.93 2.79
CA PHE A 55 0.19 -3.56 2.70
C PHE A 55 -0.26 -2.79 3.93
N GLY A 56 -0.84 -1.59 3.69
CA GLY A 56 -1.69 -0.88 4.63
C GLY A 56 -3.17 -1.15 4.34
N GLN A 57 -4.05 -0.69 5.21
CA GLN A 57 -5.50 -0.82 5.07
C GLN A 57 -6.06 0.31 4.19
N ASP A 58 -6.00 1.53 4.69
CA ASP A 58 -6.46 2.76 4.06
C ASP A 58 -5.55 3.94 4.44
N PRO A 59 -5.61 5.06 3.72
CA PRO A 59 -4.85 6.24 4.06
C PRO A 59 -5.27 6.83 5.40
N TYR A 60 -4.40 7.60 6.04
CA TYR A 60 -4.80 8.41 7.18
C TYR A 60 -5.93 9.37 6.79
N PHE A 61 -7.01 9.35 7.56
CA PHE A 61 -8.23 10.09 7.25
C PHE A 61 -8.18 11.57 7.68
N GLN A 62 -7.13 11.98 8.38
CA GLN A 62 -6.90 13.38 8.70
C GLN A 62 -6.48 14.15 7.43
N LYS A 63 -6.95 15.38 7.32
CA LYS A 63 -6.64 16.25 6.19
C LYS A 63 -5.14 16.50 6.10
N ASN A 64 -4.56 16.35 4.91
CA ASN A 64 -3.16 16.59 4.55
C ASN A 64 -2.11 15.68 5.23
N VAL A 65 -2.51 14.65 5.96
CA VAL A 65 -1.57 13.72 6.62
C VAL A 65 -1.06 12.64 5.65
N ALA A 66 -1.97 12.01 4.91
CA ALA A 66 -1.60 10.95 3.96
C ALA A 66 -0.96 11.53 2.68
N ASN A 67 0.12 10.89 2.24
CA ASN A 67 0.89 11.28 1.04
C ASN A 67 0.82 10.25 -0.10
N GLY A 68 -0.07 9.26 -0.01
CA GLY A 68 -0.25 8.22 -1.02
C GLY A 68 0.59 6.97 -0.84
N LEU A 69 1.48 6.93 0.14
CA LEU A 69 2.22 5.75 0.56
C LEU A 69 1.61 5.15 1.83
N ALA A 70 1.46 3.82 1.89
CA ALA A 70 0.96 3.16 3.09
C ALA A 70 1.89 3.45 4.30
N PHE A 71 1.27 3.73 5.46
CA PHE A 71 1.92 4.09 6.73
C PHE A 71 2.68 5.42 6.74
N SER A 72 2.97 6.02 5.58
CA SER A 72 3.73 7.25 5.45
C SER A 72 2.87 8.49 5.70
N VAL A 73 3.49 9.52 6.23
CA VAL A 73 2.89 10.85 6.43
C VAL A 73 3.67 11.91 5.65
N GLU A 74 3.07 13.08 5.46
CA GLU A 74 3.80 14.23 4.91
C GLU A 74 4.93 14.67 5.85
N PRO A 75 6.00 15.27 5.33
CA PRO A 75 7.07 15.82 6.17
C PRO A 75 6.53 16.79 7.24
N ASN A 76 7.10 16.72 8.43
CA ASN A 76 6.73 17.53 9.60
C ASN A 76 5.37 17.17 10.25
N GLU A 77 4.67 16.15 9.78
CA GLU A 77 3.51 15.62 10.45
C GLU A 77 3.89 14.76 11.67
N SER A 78 3.03 14.72 12.66
CA SER A 78 3.23 13.87 13.83
C SER A 78 3.19 12.39 13.44
N LEU A 79 4.12 11.59 13.96
CA LEU A 79 4.16 10.15 13.70
C LEU A 79 2.90 9.45 14.21
N PRO A 80 2.12 8.79 13.32
CA PRO A 80 1.01 7.97 13.73
C PRO A 80 1.44 6.76 14.57
N ALA A 81 0.53 6.27 15.40
CA ALA A 81 0.85 5.21 16.37
C ALA A 81 1.33 3.91 15.72
N SER A 82 0.77 3.52 14.57
CA SER A 82 1.25 2.34 13.83
C SER A 82 2.67 2.52 13.32
N LEU A 83 3.00 3.71 12.78
CA LEU A 83 4.35 4.02 12.29
C LEU A 83 5.37 4.08 13.42
N LYS A 84 5.00 4.61 14.60
CA LYS A 84 5.85 4.54 15.79
C LYS A 84 6.20 3.10 16.17
N ASN A 85 5.24 2.19 16.09
CA ASN A 85 5.48 0.77 16.37
C ASN A 85 6.36 0.11 15.31
N ILE A 86 6.20 0.47 14.02
CA ILE A 86 7.09 0.02 12.96
C ILE A 86 8.52 0.47 13.24
N PHE A 87 8.73 1.74 13.54
CA PHE A 87 10.06 2.26 13.86
C PHE A 87 10.65 1.64 15.13
N LYS A 88 9.81 1.40 16.16
CA LYS A 88 10.23 0.71 17.38
C LYS A 88 10.74 -0.70 17.08
N GLU A 89 10.03 -1.46 16.24
CA GLU A 89 10.45 -2.81 15.86
C GLU A 89 11.76 -2.79 15.08
N ILE A 90 11.88 -1.93 14.08
CA ILE A 90 13.14 -1.77 13.31
C ILE A 90 14.30 -1.38 14.23
N GLN A 91 14.08 -0.44 15.17
CA GLN A 91 15.10 -0.04 16.13
C GLN A 91 15.54 -1.19 17.05
N SER A 92 14.58 -2.04 17.44
CA SER A 92 14.85 -3.23 18.27
C SER A 92 15.63 -4.30 17.52
N ASP A 93 15.35 -4.50 16.23
CA ASP A 93 15.92 -5.54 15.39
C ASP A 93 17.33 -5.16 14.87
N ILE A 94 17.48 -3.97 14.27
CA ILE A 94 18.73 -3.56 13.58
C ILE A 94 19.47 -2.41 14.25
N GLY A 95 18.97 -1.86 15.34
CA GLY A 95 19.65 -0.90 16.21
C GLY A 95 19.69 0.54 15.75
N THR A 96 19.44 0.85 14.48
CA THR A 96 19.48 2.23 13.95
C THR A 96 18.43 2.50 12.89
N LEU A 97 17.84 3.70 12.95
CA LEU A 97 17.01 4.28 11.89
C LEU A 97 17.73 5.53 11.38
N SER A 98 18.06 5.55 10.10
CA SER A 98 18.71 6.70 9.46
C SER A 98 17.75 7.88 9.27
N ASN A 99 16.44 7.63 9.20
CA ASN A 99 15.40 8.62 9.12
C ASN A 99 14.12 8.10 9.77
N ASN A 100 13.55 8.88 10.68
CA ASN A 100 12.32 8.55 11.42
C ASN A 100 11.29 9.69 11.42
N ASP A 101 11.34 10.57 10.42
CA ASP A 101 10.41 11.70 10.28
C ASP A 101 9.01 11.30 9.77
N GLY A 102 8.82 10.03 9.43
CA GLY A 102 7.53 9.50 8.96
C GLY A 102 7.32 9.60 7.45
N TYR A 103 8.19 10.26 6.71
CA TYR A 103 8.14 10.33 5.25
C TYR A 103 8.87 9.14 4.62
N LEU A 104 8.12 8.12 4.19
CA LEU A 104 8.67 6.84 3.75
C LEU A 104 9.06 6.77 2.26
N LYS A 105 9.10 7.90 1.56
CA LYS A 105 9.60 7.92 0.16
C LYS A 105 10.99 7.28 0.02
N PRO A 106 11.97 7.47 0.93
CA PRO A 106 13.27 6.79 0.84
C PRO A 106 13.17 5.25 0.82
N TRP A 107 12.12 4.66 1.40
CA TRP A 107 11.86 3.23 1.29
C TRP A 107 11.33 2.87 -0.11
N ALA A 108 10.42 3.67 -0.64
CA ALA A 108 9.89 3.47 -1.98
C ALA A 108 10.98 3.57 -3.05
N ASP A 109 11.90 4.53 -2.93
CA ASP A 109 13.06 4.70 -3.82
C ASP A 109 13.99 3.46 -3.83
N GLN A 110 13.99 2.67 -2.75
CA GLN A 110 14.76 1.42 -2.64
C GLN A 110 14.02 0.19 -3.19
N GLY A 111 12.79 0.34 -3.64
CA GLY A 111 11.98 -0.72 -4.21
C GLY A 111 10.94 -1.31 -3.24
N VAL A 112 10.55 -0.57 -2.19
CA VAL A 112 9.46 -0.94 -1.30
C VAL A 112 8.16 -0.31 -1.81
N LEU A 113 7.26 -1.12 -2.36
CA LEU A 113 5.92 -0.68 -2.74
C LEU A 113 5.02 -0.62 -1.50
N LEU A 114 4.79 0.59 -1.01
CA LEU A 114 3.96 0.89 0.16
C LEU A 114 2.51 1.10 -0.27
N LEU A 115 1.70 0.05 -0.23
CA LEU A 115 0.42 -0.03 -0.92
C LEU A 115 -0.75 -0.21 0.06
N ASN A 116 -1.73 0.70 0.05
CA ASN A 116 -2.97 0.52 0.79
C ASN A 116 -3.97 -0.36 0.02
N SER A 117 -4.79 -1.14 0.74
CA SER A 117 -5.91 -1.91 0.17
C SER A 117 -7.02 -1.03 -0.38
N SER A 118 -7.19 0.17 0.18
CA SER A 118 -7.97 1.28 -0.37
C SER A 118 -7.07 2.48 -0.56
N LEU A 119 -7.02 3.06 -1.76
CA LEU A 119 -6.09 4.18 -2.05
C LEU A 119 -6.65 5.54 -1.63
N THR A 120 -7.91 5.60 -1.23
CA THR A 120 -8.54 6.83 -0.75
C THR A 120 -9.45 6.56 0.45
N VAL A 121 -9.75 7.64 1.16
CA VAL A 121 -10.74 7.68 2.24
C VAL A 121 -11.35 9.08 2.29
N ALA A 122 -12.61 9.22 2.69
CA ALA A 122 -13.19 10.54 2.96
C ALA A 122 -12.57 11.14 4.22
N VAL A 123 -12.22 12.42 4.19
CA VAL A 123 -11.62 13.11 5.34
C VAL A 123 -12.54 12.98 6.57
N GLY A 124 -11.98 12.56 7.70
CA GLY A 124 -12.67 12.34 8.95
C GLY A 124 -13.43 11.02 9.06
N LYS A 125 -13.46 10.16 8.01
CA LYS A 125 -14.25 8.92 7.98
C LYS A 125 -13.38 7.72 7.63
N PRO A 126 -12.74 7.06 8.61
CA PRO A 126 -11.91 5.88 8.34
C PRO A 126 -12.73 4.78 7.64
N SER A 127 -12.09 4.05 6.74
CA SER A 127 -12.65 2.93 5.96
C SER A 127 -13.85 3.29 5.05
N SER A 128 -14.16 4.57 4.85
CA SER A 128 -15.32 5.02 4.04
C SER A 128 -15.29 4.53 2.59
N HIS A 129 -14.09 4.29 2.03
CA HIS A 129 -13.92 3.83 0.66
C HIS A 129 -13.55 2.33 0.55
N SER A 130 -13.71 1.56 1.62
CA SER A 130 -13.35 0.14 1.64
C SER A 130 -14.14 -0.71 0.62
N ASN A 131 -15.34 -0.27 0.22
CA ASN A 131 -16.26 -1.03 -0.65
C ASN A 131 -16.52 -0.39 -2.03
N ILE A 132 -15.80 0.67 -2.41
CA ILE A 132 -16.00 1.34 -3.71
C ILE A 132 -15.21 0.71 -4.87
N GLY A 133 -14.51 -0.41 -4.64
CA GLY A 133 -13.83 -1.16 -5.71
C GLY A 133 -12.30 -1.09 -5.69
N TRP A 134 -11.67 -0.31 -4.80
CA TRP A 134 -10.21 -0.27 -4.68
C TRP A 134 -9.57 -1.65 -4.51
N GLN A 135 -10.23 -2.55 -3.76
CA GLN A 135 -9.71 -3.91 -3.53
C GLN A 135 -9.53 -4.70 -4.84
N ASN A 136 -10.43 -4.53 -5.82
CA ASN A 136 -10.31 -5.18 -7.12
C ASN A 136 -9.11 -4.64 -7.90
N PHE A 137 -8.88 -3.32 -7.84
CA PHE A 137 -7.69 -2.69 -8.44
C PHE A 137 -6.40 -3.22 -7.80
N ILE A 138 -6.32 -3.20 -6.48
CA ILE A 138 -5.14 -3.70 -5.73
C ILE A 138 -4.91 -5.19 -5.98
N PHE A 139 -5.97 -5.97 -6.12
CA PHE A 139 -5.88 -7.38 -6.48
C PHE A 139 -5.18 -7.59 -7.84
N GLU A 140 -5.50 -6.78 -8.86
CA GLU A 140 -4.80 -6.86 -10.15
C GLU A 140 -3.34 -6.40 -10.05
N VAL A 141 -3.03 -5.43 -9.20
CA VAL A 141 -1.65 -5.05 -8.88
C VAL A 141 -0.88 -6.22 -8.26
N VAL A 142 -1.46 -6.89 -7.26
CA VAL A 142 -0.86 -8.08 -6.63
C VAL A 142 -0.61 -9.17 -7.66
N ARG A 143 -1.60 -9.46 -8.53
CA ARG A 143 -1.44 -10.44 -9.62
C ARG A 143 -0.33 -10.07 -10.59
N ALA A 144 -0.19 -8.79 -10.90
CA ALA A 144 0.89 -8.33 -11.77
C ALA A 144 2.26 -8.52 -11.11
N VAL A 145 2.41 -8.06 -9.86
CA VAL A 145 3.68 -8.17 -9.11
C VAL A 145 4.03 -9.64 -8.84
N ASN A 146 3.05 -10.48 -8.57
CA ASN A 146 3.24 -11.94 -8.36
C ASN A 146 3.81 -12.69 -9.58
N LYS A 147 3.76 -12.11 -10.79
CA LYS A 147 4.45 -12.68 -11.98
C LYS A 147 5.96 -12.53 -11.92
N LYS A 148 6.48 -11.64 -11.08
CA LYS A 148 7.91 -11.51 -10.80
C LYS A 148 8.36 -12.66 -9.88
N LYS A 149 9.67 -12.79 -9.70
CA LYS A 149 10.30 -13.70 -8.75
C LYS A 149 11.08 -12.91 -7.70
N ASN A 150 11.27 -13.53 -6.54
CA ASN A 150 12.05 -12.97 -5.44
C ASN A 150 11.47 -11.65 -4.89
N ILE A 151 10.15 -11.53 -4.89
CA ILE A 151 9.46 -10.43 -4.21
C ILE A 151 9.16 -10.86 -2.77
N VAL A 152 9.36 -9.95 -1.83
CA VAL A 152 8.96 -10.13 -0.43
C VAL A 152 7.61 -9.43 -0.22
N PHE A 153 6.58 -10.18 0.16
CA PHE A 153 5.28 -9.65 0.53
C PHE A 153 5.18 -9.58 2.05
N VAL A 154 5.07 -8.40 2.60
CA VAL A 154 4.94 -8.15 4.04
C VAL A 154 3.47 -7.89 4.36
N LEU A 155 2.85 -8.82 5.09
CA LEU A 155 1.41 -8.86 5.33
C LEU A 155 1.11 -8.67 6.82
N TRP A 156 0.87 -7.43 7.21
CA TRP A 156 0.58 -7.06 8.59
C TRP A 156 -0.93 -6.99 8.85
N GLY A 157 -1.39 -7.89 9.69
CA GLY A 157 -2.81 -8.00 10.09
C GLY A 157 -3.68 -8.76 9.11
N ASN A 158 -4.94 -8.98 9.49
CA ASN A 158 -5.86 -9.87 8.77
C ASN A 158 -6.25 -9.32 7.39
N ASP A 159 -6.32 -8.00 7.23
CA ASP A 159 -6.68 -7.40 5.94
C ASP A 159 -5.60 -7.61 4.89
N ALA A 160 -4.31 -7.50 5.26
CA ALA A 160 -3.21 -7.81 4.37
C ALA A 160 -3.11 -9.33 4.08
N LYS A 161 -3.36 -10.18 5.07
CA LYS A 161 -3.32 -11.64 4.92
C LYS A 161 -4.34 -12.20 3.92
N LYS A 162 -5.37 -11.44 3.55
CA LYS A 162 -6.32 -11.83 2.48
C LYS A 162 -5.64 -12.03 1.12
N TYR A 163 -4.47 -11.40 0.90
CA TYR A 163 -3.72 -11.51 -0.35
C TYR A 163 -2.89 -12.81 -0.45
N ILE A 164 -2.65 -13.55 0.65
CA ILE A 164 -1.81 -14.78 0.66
C ILE A 164 -2.22 -15.75 -0.44
N LYS A 165 -3.51 -16.02 -0.61
CA LYS A 165 -4.05 -16.97 -1.60
C LYS A 165 -3.77 -16.58 -3.06
N TYR A 166 -3.28 -15.38 -3.31
CA TYR A 166 -2.98 -14.87 -4.65
C TYR A 166 -1.48 -14.75 -4.92
N ILE A 167 -0.64 -15.09 -3.93
CA ILE A 167 0.81 -14.99 -4.01
C ILE A 167 1.40 -16.39 -4.21
N ASP A 168 2.21 -16.55 -5.25
CA ASP A 168 2.94 -17.77 -5.56
C ASP A 168 4.17 -17.88 -4.64
N GLN A 169 4.06 -18.72 -3.62
CA GLN A 169 5.08 -18.88 -2.59
C GLN A 169 6.30 -19.69 -3.07
N ASP A 170 6.21 -20.37 -4.21
CA ASP A 170 7.37 -21.01 -4.85
C ASP A 170 8.32 -19.99 -5.50
N LYS A 171 7.82 -18.80 -5.77
CA LYS A 171 8.58 -17.72 -6.43
C LYS A 171 8.88 -16.52 -5.52
N ASN A 172 8.07 -16.32 -4.48
CA ASN A 172 8.06 -15.11 -3.67
C ASN A 172 7.98 -15.46 -2.18
N LEU A 173 8.57 -14.61 -1.34
CA LEU A 173 8.53 -14.78 0.10
C LEU A 173 7.34 -14.06 0.70
N ILE A 174 6.65 -14.69 1.65
CA ILE A 174 5.62 -14.06 2.47
C ILE A 174 6.14 -13.94 3.91
N LEU A 175 6.18 -12.73 4.42
CA LEU A 175 6.37 -12.44 5.85
C LEU A 175 5.06 -11.91 6.42
N SER A 176 4.59 -12.48 7.51
CA SER A 176 3.31 -12.09 8.09
C SER A 176 3.35 -12.01 9.60
N SER A 177 2.75 -10.94 10.15
CA SER A 177 2.59 -10.76 11.60
C SER A 177 1.23 -10.15 11.92
N SER A 178 1.00 -9.77 13.18
CA SER A 178 -0.14 -8.93 13.52
C SER A 178 0.04 -7.51 12.95
N HIS A 179 -1.02 -6.70 12.98
CA HIS A 179 -0.94 -5.32 12.49
C HIS A 179 -0.15 -4.43 13.48
N PRO A 180 0.66 -3.46 13.03
CA PRO A 180 1.46 -2.56 13.88
C PRO A 180 0.62 -1.57 14.72
N SER A 181 -0.70 -1.54 14.57
CA SER A 181 -1.59 -0.72 15.39
C SER A 181 -1.40 -1.03 16.89
N PRO A 182 -1.50 -0.03 17.79
CA PRO A 182 -1.48 -0.26 19.24
C PRO A 182 -2.49 -1.30 19.73
N LEU A 183 -3.59 -1.49 19.00
CA LEU A 183 -4.63 -2.47 19.31
C LEU A 183 -4.20 -3.94 19.11
N SER A 184 -3.10 -4.17 18.37
CA SER A 184 -2.67 -5.51 17.94
C SER A 184 -1.16 -5.73 17.91
N SER A 185 -0.34 -4.70 17.98
CA SER A 185 1.13 -4.84 17.84
C SER A 185 1.76 -5.78 18.87
N TYR A 186 1.20 -5.84 20.08
CA TYR A 186 1.64 -6.76 21.15
C TYR A 186 1.28 -8.24 20.89
N ARG A 187 0.49 -8.53 19.85
CA ARG A 187 0.05 -9.89 19.49
C ARG A 187 0.96 -10.56 18.44
N GLY A 188 2.25 -10.17 18.38
CA GLY A 188 3.23 -10.75 17.48
C GLY A 188 3.60 -9.88 16.27
N PHE A 189 3.52 -8.54 16.42
CA PHE A 189 4.23 -7.60 15.56
C PHE A 189 5.53 -7.15 16.24
N LEU A 190 5.46 -6.74 17.50
CA LEU A 190 6.65 -6.41 18.28
C LEU A 190 7.37 -7.69 18.70
N GLY A 191 8.67 -7.77 18.37
CA GLY A 191 9.52 -8.94 18.62
C GLY A 191 9.33 -10.09 17.61
N CYS A 192 8.82 -9.82 16.38
CA CYS A 192 8.65 -10.86 15.33
C CYS A 192 9.93 -11.14 14.55
#